data_47a252bb68279a71df20f54d14bfd4ee
#
_entry.id   47a252bb68279a71df20f54d14bfd4ee
#
_cell.length_a   1.000
_cell.length_b   1.000
_cell.length_c   1.000
_cell.angle_alpha   90.00
_cell.angle_beta   90.00
_cell.angle_gamma   90.00
#
_symmetry.space_group_name_H-M   'P 1'
#
loop_
_entity.id
_entity.type
_entity.pdbx_description
1 polymer ?
#
loop_
_entity_poly.entity_id
_entity_poly.type
_entity_poly.pdbx_seq_one_letter_code
_entity_poly.pdbx_strand_id
1 'polypeptide(L)'
;MAKLTRDQRNFKFETLQLHVGQEQADPTTDARAVPIYQTSSYVFKNCDHAAARFGLSDAGNIYGRLTNPTEDVFEKRIAALEGGVAALAVASGAAAVTYTILNLAQNGDNIVSAKNIYGGSFNLFEHTLPQYGIQTTFVDIFNEKEVENAINEKTKALYIETLGNPNSDVVDIESVARIAHRHKIPLVVDNTFATPYLIRPIEYGADIVVHSATKFIGGHGTSIGGVIVDGGKFDWEASGKFDSLTKPNPSYHGISFTKACGPVAFVTKVRAILLRDTGATLSPFNAFLFLQGLETLSLRVERHTYNALKVVEYLNNHPQVESVSHPSVSTDPKQQELYKKYFPNGGGSIFTFDIKGDAQKAKDFIDNLELFSLLANVADVKSLVIHPATTTHSQCTEEELLDQGIRSNTIRLSIGCENIDDIIQDLDEAFKAVA
;
A
#
# COMPACT_ATOMS: atom_id res chain seq x y z
N MET A 1 -36.13 -20.86 -9.59
CA MET A 1 -34.90 -20.14 -10.02
C MET A 1 -33.77 -21.18 -10.05
N ALA A 2 -32.94 -21.16 -11.09
CA ALA A 2 -31.75 -22.04 -11.14
C ALA A 2 -30.76 -21.64 -10.04
N LYS A 3 -30.08 -22.62 -9.43
CA LYS A 3 -29.06 -22.37 -8.41
C LYS A 3 -27.87 -21.66 -9.06
N LEU A 4 -27.51 -20.47 -8.54
CA LEU A 4 -26.32 -19.76 -9.00
C LEU A 4 -25.06 -20.57 -8.72
N THR A 5 -24.18 -20.68 -9.70
CA THR A 5 -22.83 -21.20 -9.51
C THR A 5 -22.01 -20.24 -8.64
N ARG A 6 -20.87 -20.70 -8.14
CA ARG A 6 -19.98 -19.85 -7.31
C ARG A 6 -19.56 -18.57 -8.04
N ASP A 7 -19.18 -18.68 -9.31
CA ASP A 7 -18.70 -17.55 -10.14
C ASP A 7 -19.80 -16.54 -10.48
N GLN A 8 -21.06 -16.94 -10.34
CA GLN A 8 -22.22 -16.05 -10.53
C GLN A 8 -22.63 -15.31 -9.26
N ARG A 9 -21.95 -15.55 -8.12
CA ARG A 9 -22.25 -14.92 -6.84
C ARG A 9 -21.36 -13.72 -6.61
N ASN A 10 -21.96 -12.60 -6.25
CA ASN A 10 -21.24 -11.42 -5.81
C ASN A 10 -20.94 -11.53 -4.30
N PHE A 11 -19.86 -12.19 -3.95
CA PHE A 11 -19.42 -12.35 -2.56
C PHE A 11 -18.93 -11.00 -1.98
N LYS A 12 -19.17 -10.82 -0.68
CA LYS A 12 -18.71 -9.67 0.08
C LYS A 12 -17.25 -9.86 0.52
N PHE A 13 -16.65 -8.79 1.00
CA PHE A 13 -15.22 -8.72 1.36
C PHE A 13 -14.79 -9.88 2.26
N GLU A 14 -15.54 -10.14 3.34
CA GLU A 14 -15.23 -11.15 4.36
C GLU A 14 -15.26 -12.58 3.78
N THR A 15 -16.06 -12.82 2.75
CA THR A 15 -16.06 -14.10 2.02
C THR A 15 -14.89 -14.16 1.03
N LEU A 16 -14.61 -13.07 0.32
CA LEU A 16 -13.50 -13.01 -0.64
C LEU A 16 -12.15 -13.20 0.07
N GLN A 17 -11.94 -12.56 1.24
CA GLN A 17 -10.67 -12.67 1.99
C GLN A 17 -10.37 -14.10 2.45
N LEU A 18 -11.38 -14.95 2.58
CA LEU A 18 -11.24 -16.35 3.03
C LEU A 18 -11.11 -17.35 1.88
N HIS A 19 -11.62 -17.04 0.70
CA HIS A 19 -11.87 -18.05 -0.32
C HIS A 19 -11.19 -17.82 -1.67
N VAL A 20 -10.90 -16.58 -2.06
CA VAL A 20 -10.34 -16.33 -3.40
C VAL A 20 -8.95 -16.94 -3.53
N GLY A 21 -8.72 -17.60 -4.66
CA GLY A 21 -7.48 -18.30 -4.98
C GLY A 21 -7.39 -19.71 -4.39
N GLN A 22 -8.36 -20.10 -3.53
CA GLN A 22 -8.42 -21.45 -2.96
C GLN A 22 -9.88 -21.99 -2.96
N GLU A 23 -10.56 -21.76 -4.06
CA GLU A 23 -11.94 -22.21 -4.28
C GLU A 23 -12.06 -23.74 -4.26
N GLN A 24 -10.99 -24.41 -4.65
CA GLN A 24 -10.84 -25.86 -4.62
C GLN A 24 -9.75 -26.23 -3.61
N ALA A 25 -9.83 -27.45 -3.06
CA ALA A 25 -8.72 -28.04 -2.32
C ALA A 25 -7.50 -28.24 -3.23
N ASP A 26 -6.32 -28.42 -2.64
CA ASP A 26 -5.11 -28.74 -3.41
C ASP A 26 -5.36 -30.02 -4.25
N PRO A 27 -5.14 -29.96 -5.58
CA PRO A 27 -5.55 -31.07 -6.47
C PRO A 27 -4.70 -32.32 -6.30
N THR A 28 -3.58 -32.25 -5.59
CA THR A 28 -2.67 -33.38 -5.39
C THR A 28 -2.89 -34.06 -4.06
N THR A 29 -3.24 -33.31 -3.01
CA THR A 29 -3.29 -33.82 -1.63
C THR A 29 -4.64 -33.67 -0.97
N ASP A 30 -5.60 -33.02 -1.63
CA ASP A 30 -6.91 -32.63 -1.08
C ASP A 30 -6.80 -31.71 0.15
N ALA A 31 -5.65 -31.09 0.37
CA ALA A 31 -5.44 -30.19 1.49
C ALA A 31 -6.37 -28.97 1.40
N ARG A 32 -7.06 -28.67 2.52
CA ARG A 32 -7.94 -27.49 2.60
C ARG A 32 -7.16 -26.20 2.79
N ALA A 33 -6.07 -26.22 3.58
CA ALA A 33 -5.18 -25.08 3.72
C ALA A 33 -4.31 -24.94 2.47
N VAL A 34 -3.89 -23.70 2.16
CA VAL A 34 -2.97 -23.45 1.04
C VAL A 34 -1.61 -24.07 1.37
N PRO A 35 -1.09 -25.01 0.55
CA PRO A 35 0.24 -25.59 0.78
C PRO A 35 1.35 -24.55 0.59
N ILE A 36 2.45 -24.71 1.33
CA ILE A 36 3.66 -23.92 1.15
C ILE A 36 4.57 -24.63 0.15
N TYR A 37 4.61 -24.14 -1.09
CA TYR A 37 5.48 -24.68 -2.13
C TYR A 37 6.90 -24.05 -2.03
N GLN A 38 7.68 -24.51 -1.07
CA GLN A 38 9.04 -24.03 -0.82
C GLN A 38 10.03 -24.68 -1.81
N THR A 39 10.01 -24.19 -3.05
CA THR A 39 10.88 -24.69 -4.13
C THR A 39 11.38 -23.57 -5.02
N SER A 40 12.58 -23.72 -5.57
CA SER A 40 13.15 -22.78 -6.54
C SER A 40 12.79 -23.10 -7.98
N SER A 41 12.46 -24.36 -8.32
CA SER A 41 12.32 -24.80 -9.70
C SER A 41 11.29 -25.91 -9.86
N TYR A 42 10.80 -26.09 -11.09
CA TYR A 42 9.78 -27.05 -11.46
C TYR A 42 10.24 -27.90 -12.63
N VAL A 43 9.88 -29.20 -12.63
CA VAL A 43 10.28 -30.16 -13.65
C VAL A 43 9.37 -30.08 -14.87
N PHE A 44 9.95 -30.05 -16.05
CA PHE A 44 9.24 -30.14 -17.33
C PHE A 44 9.07 -31.58 -17.77
N LYS A 45 8.01 -31.88 -18.52
CA LYS A 45 7.74 -33.22 -19.05
C LYS A 45 8.74 -33.64 -20.12
N ASN A 46 9.15 -32.69 -20.97
CA ASN A 46 10.12 -32.85 -22.07
C ASN A 46 10.59 -31.45 -22.55
N CYS A 47 11.48 -31.40 -23.54
CA CYS A 47 12.02 -30.15 -24.09
C CYS A 47 10.97 -29.26 -24.74
N ASP A 48 9.96 -29.86 -25.42
CA ASP A 48 8.90 -29.08 -26.08
C ASP A 48 7.99 -28.41 -25.04
N HIS A 49 7.67 -29.11 -23.94
CA HIS A 49 6.96 -28.54 -22.81
C HIS A 49 7.75 -27.38 -22.17
N ALA A 50 9.05 -27.52 -21.98
CA ALA A 50 9.91 -26.46 -21.51
C ALA A 50 9.88 -25.24 -22.46
N ALA A 51 10.05 -25.47 -23.77
CA ALA A 51 10.00 -24.41 -24.77
C ALA A 51 8.64 -23.67 -24.78
N ALA A 52 7.53 -24.40 -24.68
CA ALA A 52 6.18 -23.82 -24.61
C ALA A 52 5.98 -22.93 -23.37
N ARG A 53 6.51 -23.34 -22.19
CA ARG A 53 6.51 -22.51 -20.95
C ARG A 53 7.28 -21.22 -21.13
N PHE A 54 8.52 -21.29 -21.64
CA PHE A 54 9.34 -20.11 -21.87
C PHE A 54 8.80 -19.20 -22.98
N GLY A 55 8.13 -19.80 -23.97
CA GLY A 55 7.47 -19.08 -25.05
C GLY A 55 6.10 -18.51 -24.70
N LEU A 56 5.62 -18.67 -23.48
CA LEU A 56 4.30 -18.23 -22.97
C LEU A 56 3.10 -18.86 -23.72
N SER A 57 3.31 -19.94 -24.45
CA SER A 57 2.24 -20.68 -25.13
C SER A 57 1.59 -21.75 -24.22
N ASP A 58 2.21 -22.09 -23.11
CA ASP A 58 1.68 -22.96 -22.05
C ASP A 58 1.83 -22.27 -20.69
N ALA A 59 0.73 -22.15 -19.97
CA ALA A 59 0.72 -21.50 -18.65
C ALA A 59 1.25 -22.43 -17.54
N GLY A 60 1.96 -21.88 -16.55
CA GLY A 60 2.34 -22.60 -15.33
C GLY A 60 3.72 -22.21 -14.81
N ASN A 61 4.20 -23.01 -13.86
CA ASN A 61 5.42 -22.68 -13.12
C ASN A 61 6.67 -23.05 -13.92
N ILE A 62 7.68 -22.18 -13.84
CA ILE A 62 9.01 -22.34 -14.44
C ILE A 62 10.07 -22.30 -13.35
N TYR A 63 10.11 -21.22 -12.61
CA TYR A 63 11.09 -20.93 -11.57
C TYR A 63 10.45 -20.08 -10.47
N GLY A 64 10.75 -20.39 -9.21
CA GLY A 64 10.10 -19.80 -8.03
C GLY A 64 10.19 -18.27 -7.93
N ARG A 65 11.19 -17.64 -8.55
CA ARG A 65 11.27 -16.17 -8.63
C ARG A 65 10.15 -15.56 -9.49
N LEU A 66 9.68 -16.29 -10.52
CA LEU A 66 8.67 -15.78 -11.45
C LEU A 66 7.27 -16.17 -11.03
N THR A 67 7.09 -17.41 -10.60
CA THR A 67 5.79 -18.00 -10.28
C THR A 67 5.93 -19.02 -9.16
N ASN A 68 5.01 -18.96 -8.19
CA ASN A 68 4.92 -19.95 -7.12
C ASN A 68 3.45 -20.15 -6.74
N PRO A 69 2.95 -21.38 -6.58
CA PRO A 69 1.54 -21.61 -6.29
C PRO A 69 1.04 -20.99 -4.99
N THR A 70 1.87 -20.85 -3.96
CA THR A 70 1.50 -20.19 -2.69
C THR A 70 1.35 -18.69 -2.89
N GLU A 71 2.29 -18.07 -3.62
CA GLU A 71 2.25 -16.65 -3.97
C GLU A 71 1.05 -16.34 -4.89
N ASP A 72 0.73 -17.21 -5.85
CA ASP A 72 -0.40 -17.07 -6.77
C ASP A 72 -1.75 -16.96 -6.02
N VAL A 73 -1.93 -17.71 -4.96
CA VAL A 73 -3.13 -17.59 -4.11
C VAL A 73 -3.17 -16.22 -3.40
N PHE A 74 -2.04 -15.77 -2.88
CA PHE A 74 -1.94 -14.44 -2.25
C PHE A 74 -2.24 -13.33 -3.26
N GLU A 75 -1.64 -13.39 -4.45
CA GLU A 75 -1.83 -12.42 -5.53
C GLU A 75 -3.30 -12.36 -6.00
N LYS A 76 -3.94 -13.50 -6.25
CA LYS A 76 -5.35 -13.57 -6.63
C LYS A 76 -6.26 -12.99 -5.55
N ARG A 77 -5.98 -13.30 -4.29
CA ARG A 77 -6.79 -12.86 -3.16
C ARG A 77 -6.74 -11.35 -2.99
N ILE A 78 -5.54 -10.78 -2.96
CA ILE A 78 -5.40 -9.32 -2.81
C ILE A 78 -5.92 -8.55 -4.03
N ALA A 79 -5.75 -9.08 -5.25
CA ALA A 79 -6.35 -8.48 -6.44
C ALA A 79 -7.88 -8.40 -6.33
N ALA A 80 -8.53 -9.48 -5.90
CA ALA A 80 -9.98 -9.50 -5.71
C ALA A 80 -10.45 -8.58 -4.58
N LEU A 81 -9.67 -8.45 -3.50
CA LEU A 81 -10.01 -7.57 -2.38
C LEU A 81 -9.90 -6.10 -2.77
N GLU A 82 -8.93 -5.71 -3.58
CA GLU A 82 -8.79 -4.36 -4.12
C GLU A 82 -9.74 -4.06 -5.29
N GLY A 83 -10.32 -5.09 -5.90
CA GLY A 83 -11.13 -4.94 -7.11
C GLY A 83 -10.30 -4.78 -8.39
N GLY A 84 -9.03 -5.20 -8.35
CA GLY A 84 -8.12 -5.25 -9.50
C GLY A 84 -8.28 -6.52 -10.33
N VAL A 85 -7.64 -6.53 -11.51
CA VAL A 85 -7.66 -7.67 -12.45
C VAL A 85 -6.55 -8.67 -12.17
N ALA A 86 -5.43 -8.23 -11.60
CA ALA A 86 -4.28 -9.07 -11.23
C ALA A 86 -3.40 -8.37 -10.19
N ALA A 87 -2.56 -9.14 -9.51
CA ALA A 87 -1.55 -8.60 -8.61
C ALA A 87 -0.21 -9.32 -8.77
N LEU A 88 0.85 -8.69 -8.27
CA LEU A 88 2.20 -9.23 -8.18
C LEU A 88 2.75 -9.05 -6.77
N ALA A 89 3.09 -10.15 -6.13
CA ALA A 89 3.78 -10.15 -4.85
C ALA A 89 5.29 -9.92 -5.05
N VAL A 90 5.86 -9.09 -4.17
CA VAL A 90 7.28 -8.72 -4.20
C VAL A 90 7.86 -8.67 -2.78
N ALA A 91 9.18 -8.61 -2.67
CA ALA A 91 9.92 -8.77 -1.42
C ALA A 91 9.62 -7.70 -0.35
N SER A 92 9.11 -6.51 -0.73
CA SER A 92 8.80 -5.42 0.21
C SER A 92 7.87 -4.39 -0.42
N GLY A 93 7.25 -3.53 0.41
CA GLY A 93 6.52 -2.36 -0.08
C GLY A 93 7.42 -1.41 -0.89
N ALA A 94 8.67 -1.21 -0.46
CA ALA A 94 9.63 -0.42 -1.22
C ALA A 94 9.90 -1.00 -2.62
N ALA A 95 10.00 -2.34 -2.74
CA ALA A 95 10.11 -3.00 -4.04
C ALA A 95 8.85 -2.81 -4.89
N ALA A 96 7.65 -2.84 -4.28
CA ALA A 96 6.40 -2.59 -4.99
C ALA A 96 6.35 -1.18 -5.60
N VAL A 97 6.69 -0.16 -4.80
CA VAL A 97 6.79 1.24 -5.27
C VAL A 97 7.85 1.37 -6.36
N THR A 98 9.07 0.87 -6.11
CA THR A 98 10.19 0.97 -7.07
C THR A 98 9.84 0.32 -8.40
N TYR A 99 9.32 -0.91 -8.40
CA TYR A 99 8.96 -1.62 -9.64
C TYR A 99 7.80 -0.94 -10.39
N THR A 100 6.84 -0.40 -9.65
CA THR A 100 5.74 0.37 -10.26
C THR A 100 6.29 1.57 -11.02
N ILE A 101 7.15 2.37 -10.39
CA ILE A 101 7.71 3.56 -11.05
C ILE A 101 8.65 3.18 -12.19
N LEU A 102 9.56 2.23 -12.01
CA LEU A 102 10.48 1.78 -13.08
C LEU A 102 9.75 1.11 -14.26
N ASN A 103 8.55 0.59 -14.05
CA ASN A 103 7.72 0.05 -15.13
C ASN A 103 7.05 1.15 -15.97
N LEU A 104 6.79 2.32 -15.37
CA LEU A 104 6.15 3.48 -15.99
C LEU A 104 7.15 4.47 -16.58
N ALA A 105 8.21 4.79 -15.84
CA ALA A 105 9.17 5.84 -16.16
C ALA A 105 10.57 5.28 -16.43
N GLN A 106 11.31 5.97 -17.28
CA GLN A 106 12.69 5.66 -17.62
C GLN A 106 13.56 6.93 -17.60
N ASN A 107 14.85 6.79 -17.88
CA ASN A 107 15.77 7.94 -17.93
C ASN A 107 15.22 9.08 -18.81
N GLY A 108 15.13 10.27 -18.26
CA GLY A 108 14.60 11.49 -18.88
C GLY A 108 13.11 11.75 -18.63
N ASP A 109 12.40 10.81 -17.98
CA ASP A 109 11.01 10.98 -17.55
C ASP A 109 10.91 11.63 -16.15
N ASN A 110 9.70 12.04 -15.79
CA ASN A 110 9.39 12.43 -14.42
C ASN A 110 8.07 11.85 -13.93
N ILE A 111 7.88 11.90 -12.60
CA ILE A 111 6.62 11.62 -11.94
C ILE A 111 6.21 12.85 -11.12
N VAL A 112 4.93 12.98 -10.83
CA VAL A 112 4.41 13.96 -9.86
C VAL A 112 3.94 13.19 -8.63
N SER A 113 4.35 13.62 -7.44
CA SER A 113 4.05 12.95 -6.19
C SER A 113 3.50 13.92 -5.15
N ALA A 114 2.56 13.47 -4.34
CA ALA A 114 2.20 14.19 -3.12
C ALA A 114 3.42 14.31 -2.19
N LYS A 115 3.47 15.39 -1.38
CA LYS A 115 4.52 15.60 -0.37
C LYS A 115 4.31 14.75 0.88
N ASN A 116 3.05 14.52 1.26
CA ASN A 116 2.61 13.83 2.47
C ASN A 116 2.56 12.31 2.29
N ILE A 117 3.68 11.72 1.88
CA ILE A 117 3.84 10.27 1.65
C ILE A 117 4.84 9.67 2.64
N TYR A 118 4.90 8.35 2.67
CA TYR A 118 5.88 7.61 3.47
C TYR A 118 7.32 8.09 3.21
N GLY A 119 8.07 8.41 4.29
CA GLY A 119 9.42 8.96 4.18
C GLY A 119 10.40 8.10 3.36
N GLY A 120 10.23 6.77 3.34
CA GLY A 120 11.03 5.90 2.48
C GLY A 120 10.70 6.07 0.99
N SER A 121 9.43 6.29 0.63
CA SER A 121 9.02 6.61 -0.74
C SER A 121 9.48 8.00 -1.14
N PHE A 122 9.38 8.98 -0.23
CA PHE A 122 9.91 10.33 -0.43
C PHE A 122 11.41 10.28 -0.74
N ASN A 123 12.20 9.60 0.10
CA ASN A 123 13.65 9.46 -0.11
C ASN A 123 14.00 8.71 -1.41
N LEU A 124 13.23 7.68 -1.77
CA LEU A 124 13.36 6.99 -3.05
C LEU A 124 13.18 7.97 -4.23
N PHE A 125 12.14 8.79 -4.17
CA PHE A 125 11.76 9.71 -5.24
C PHE A 125 12.70 10.92 -5.33
N GLU A 126 13.12 11.48 -4.21
CA GLU A 126 13.98 12.68 -4.16
C GLU A 126 15.44 12.36 -4.46
N HIS A 127 15.96 11.22 -3.96
CA HIS A 127 17.41 10.99 -3.97
C HIS A 127 17.84 9.77 -4.81
N THR A 128 17.03 8.72 -4.85
CA THR A 128 17.44 7.47 -5.50
C THR A 128 17.05 7.44 -6.99
N LEU A 129 15.81 7.75 -7.33
CA LEU A 129 15.34 7.75 -8.72
C LEU A 129 16.09 8.74 -9.63
N PRO A 130 16.52 9.94 -9.17
CA PRO A 130 17.33 10.82 -9.98
C PRO A 130 18.66 10.21 -10.45
N GLN A 131 19.23 9.28 -9.69
CA GLN A 131 20.44 8.53 -10.10
C GLN A 131 20.16 7.59 -11.29
N TYR A 132 18.91 7.21 -11.51
CA TYR A 132 18.44 6.48 -12.70
C TYR A 132 17.87 7.40 -13.77
N GLY A 133 17.97 8.73 -13.58
CA GLY A 133 17.51 9.73 -14.53
C GLY A 133 15.99 9.99 -14.52
N ILE A 134 15.28 9.52 -13.50
CA ILE A 134 13.86 9.78 -13.29
C ILE A 134 13.72 10.89 -12.24
N GLN A 135 13.09 12.00 -12.61
CA GLN A 135 12.88 13.14 -11.71
C GLN A 135 11.51 13.04 -11.03
N THR A 136 11.39 13.66 -9.87
CA THR A 136 10.11 13.80 -9.16
C THR A 136 9.79 15.26 -8.94
N THR A 137 8.54 15.66 -9.18
CA THR A 137 8.00 16.95 -8.77
C THR A 137 7.03 16.72 -7.62
N PHE A 138 7.40 17.17 -6.43
CA PHE A 138 6.52 17.09 -5.26
C PHE A 138 5.55 18.27 -5.24
N VAL A 139 4.30 17.98 -4.90
CA VAL A 139 3.20 18.96 -4.91
C VAL A 139 2.39 18.88 -3.62
N ASP A 140 1.77 19.99 -3.25
CA ASP A 140 0.64 19.97 -2.34
C ASP A 140 -0.56 19.34 -3.06
N ILE A 141 -0.87 18.10 -2.71
CA ILE A 141 -1.93 17.32 -3.37
C ILE A 141 -3.33 17.89 -3.14
N PHE A 142 -3.52 18.74 -2.14
CA PHE A 142 -4.77 19.42 -1.86
C PHE A 142 -4.96 20.68 -2.73
N ASN A 143 -3.92 21.11 -3.46
CA ASN A 143 -3.94 22.21 -4.41
C ASN A 143 -4.01 21.70 -5.86
N GLU A 144 -5.22 21.51 -6.40
CA GLU A 144 -5.42 21.00 -7.77
C GLU A 144 -4.64 21.80 -8.85
N LYS A 145 -4.47 23.11 -8.67
CA LYS A 145 -3.72 23.94 -9.64
C LYS A 145 -2.23 23.63 -9.60
N GLU A 146 -1.67 23.38 -8.43
CA GLU A 146 -0.27 22.98 -8.29
C GLU A 146 -0.04 21.62 -8.94
N VAL A 147 -0.93 20.66 -8.68
CA VAL A 147 -0.90 19.34 -9.32
C VAL A 147 -0.95 19.46 -10.85
N GLU A 148 -1.90 20.24 -11.37
CA GLU A 148 -2.06 20.44 -12.83
C GLU A 148 -0.81 21.07 -13.46
N ASN A 149 -0.24 22.08 -12.83
CA ASN A 149 0.93 22.80 -13.34
C ASN A 149 2.23 21.99 -13.26
N ALA A 150 2.31 21.00 -12.38
CA ALA A 150 3.47 20.12 -12.24
C ALA A 150 3.57 19.07 -13.36
N ILE A 151 2.45 18.77 -14.01
CA ILE A 151 2.40 17.75 -15.07
C ILE A 151 2.91 18.35 -16.39
N ASN A 152 3.82 17.62 -17.06
CA ASN A 152 4.36 17.98 -18.36
C ASN A 152 4.43 16.76 -19.30
N GLU A 153 4.98 16.97 -20.51
CA GLU A 153 5.05 15.90 -21.53
C GLU A 153 5.85 14.66 -21.09
N LYS A 154 6.80 14.83 -20.17
CA LYS A 154 7.63 13.74 -19.64
C LYS A 154 7.01 13.04 -18.43
N THR A 155 5.91 13.57 -17.90
CA THR A 155 5.26 12.99 -16.73
C THR A 155 4.61 11.66 -17.07
N LYS A 156 4.91 10.63 -16.28
CA LYS A 156 4.48 9.24 -16.46
C LYS A 156 3.49 8.74 -15.41
N ALA A 157 3.41 9.38 -14.27
CA ALA A 157 2.47 8.99 -13.21
C ALA A 157 2.20 10.14 -12.26
N LEU A 158 1.02 10.10 -11.63
CA LEU A 158 0.71 10.73 -10.35
C LEU A 158 0.80 9.68 -9.25
N TYR A 159 1.44 10.00 -8.12
CA TYR A 159 1.58 9.12 -6.97
C TYR A 159 1.03 9.77 -5.70
N ILE A 160 0.17 9.04 -4.98
CA ILE A 160 -0.44 9.48 -3.72
C ILE A 160 -0.55 8.31 -2.73
N GLU A 161 -0.80 8.63 -1.45
CA GLU A 161 -1.31 7.70 -0.44
C GLU A 161 -2.78 7.98 -0.14
N THR A 162 -3.56 6.97 0.19
CA THR A 162 -4.98 7.13 0.57
C THR A 162 -5.17 7.95 1.84
N LEU A 163 -4.30 7.70 2.81
CA LEU A 163 -4.16 8.44 4.06
C LEU A 163 -2.72 8.89 4.17
N GLY A 164 -2.51 10.20 4.28
CA GLY A 164 -1.18 10.80 4.36
C GLY A 164 -0.38 10.31 5.56
N ASN A 165 0.92 10.25 5.42
CA ASN A 165 1.85 9.88 6.48
C ASN A 165 2.67 11.10 6.90
N PRO A 166 2.65 11.53 8.19
CA PRO A 166 2.14 10.75 9.33
C PRO A 166 0.72 11.13 9.82
N ASN A 167 0.06 12.13 9.24
CA ASN A 167 -1.09 12.82 9.83
C ASN A 167 -2.46 12.25 9.45
N SER A 168 -2.51 11.21 8.63
CA SER A 168 -3.77 10.60 8.13
C SER A 168 -4.70 11.54 7.37
N ASP A 169 -4.16 12.58 6.70
CA ASP A 169 -4.94 13.44 5.83
C ASP A 169 -5.56 12.64 4.68
N VAL A 170 -6.82 12.92 4.36
CA VAL A 170 -7.57 12.19 3.33
C VAL A 170 -7.41 12.88 1.98
N VAL A 171 -6.85 12.16 1.00
CA VAL A 171 -6.69 12.66 -0.37
C VAL A 171 -7.98 12.44 -1.19
N ASP A 172 -8.36 13.44 -1.99
CA ASP A 172 -9.49 13.32 -2.94
C ASP A 172 -9.08 12.51 -4.17
N ILE A 173 -9.15 11.18 -4.05
CA ILE A 173 -8.68 10.24 -5.07
C ILE A 173 -9.35 10.50 -6.42
N GLU A 174 -10.67 10.76 -6.44
CA GLU A 174 -11.40 11.01 -7.69
C GLU A 174 -10.96 12.30 -8.39
N SER A 175 -10.68 13.36 -7.64
CA SER A 175 -10.16 14.60 -8.20
C SER A 175 -8.79 14.40 -8.83
N VAL A 176 -7.87 13.74 -8.09
CA VAL A 176 -6.52 13.45 -8.57
C VAL A 176 -6.53 12.50 -9.77
N ALA A 177 -7.39 11.47 -9.77
CA ALA A 177 -7.58 10.58 -10.91
C ALA A 177 -8.04 11.33 -12.18
N ARG A 178 -9.00 12.25 -12.03
CA ARG A 178 -9.45 13.09 -13.17
C ARG A 178 -8.33 13.92 -13.75
N ILE A 179 -7.45 14.48 -12.91
CA ILE A 179 -6.28 15.23 -13.37
C ILE A 179 -5.35 14.29 -14.12
N ALA A 180 -4.95 13.17 -13.54
CA ALA A 180 -4.06 12.20 -14.17
C ALA A 180 -4.57 11.74 -15.55
N HIS A 181 -5.84 11.37 -15.63
CA HIS A 181 -6.45 10.86 -16.85
C HIS A 181 -6.60 11.92 -17.94
N ARG A 182 -6.85 13.21 -17.61
CA ARG A 182 -6.80 14.30 -18.59
C ARG A 182 -5.43 14.41 -19.27
N HIS A 183 -4.36 14.16 -18.52
CA HIS A 183 -2.99 14.17 -19.01
C HIS A 183 -2.52 12.83 -19.56
N LYS A 184 -3.43 11.82 -19.64
CA LYS A 184 -3.16 10.48 -20.14
C LYS A 184 -2.03 9.77 -19.40
N ILE A 185 -1.97 9.94 -18.10
CA ILE A 185 -1.05 9.26 -17.20
C ILE A 185 -1.85 8.49 -16.13
N PRO A 186 -1.34 7.35 -15.63
CA PRO A 186 -2.00 6.59 -14.57
C PRO A 186 -1.86 7.27 -13.21
N LEU A 187 -2.88 7.04 -12.35
CA LEU A 187 -2.81 7.30 -10.93
C LEU A 187 -2.34 6.05 -10.19
N VAL A 188 -1.24 6.17 -9.46
CA VAL A 188 -0.70 5.17 -8.54
C VAL A 188 -1.08 5.56 -7.11
N VAL A 189 -1.70 4.64 -6.38
CA VAL A 189 -2.14 4.88 -5.01
C VAL A 189 -1.51 3.86 -4.06
N ASP A 190 -0.79 4.32 -3.06
CA ASP A 190 -0.40 3.48 -1.94
C ASP A 190 -1.55 3.38 -0.94
N ASN A 191 -2.13 2.18 -0.83
CA ASN A 191 -3.28 1.90 0.03
C ASN A 191 -2.88 1.15 1.32
N THR A 192 -1.62 1.26 1.72
CA THR A 192 -1.08 0.55 2.88
C THR A 192 -1.81 0.88 4.18
N PHE A 193 -2.13 2.16 4.43
CA PHE A 193 -2.73 2.61 5.69
C PHE A 193 -4.23 2.35 5.78
N ALA A 194 -4.94 2.44 4.65
CA ALA A 194 -6.38 2.23 4.65
C ALA A 194 -6.77 0.76 4.43
N THR A 195 -5.97 -0.01 3.71
CA THR A 195 -6.28 -1.39 3.28
C THR A 195 -7.49 -1.47 2.34
N PRO A 196 -7.64 -2.55 1.56
CA PRO A 196 -8.82 -2.74 0.70
C PRO A 196 -10.12 -2.93 1.49
N TYR A 197 -10.03 -3.11 2.82
CA TYR A 197 -11.21 -3.23 3.67
C TYR A 197 -11.90 -1.88 3.91
N LEU A 198 -11.15 -0.82 4.16
CA LEU A 198 -11.71 0.51 4.39
C LEU A 198 -12.03 1.24 3.08
N ILE A 199 -11.16 1.11 2.08
CA ILE A 199 -11.34 1.76 0.77
C ILE A 199 -10.66 0.94 -0.33
N ARG A 200 -11.26 0.94 -1.52
CA ARG A 200 -10.71 0.39 -2.76
C ARG A 200 -10.44 1.53 -3.74
N PRO A 201 -9.21 2.05 -3.82
CA PRO A 201 -8.89 3.20 -4.67
C PRO A 201 -9.25 3.00 -6.15
N ILE A 202 -9.21 1.76 -6.65
CA ILE A 202 -9.61 1.41 -8.03
C ILE A 202 -11.07 1.77 -8.33
N GLU A 203 -11.95 1.75 -7.34
CA GLU A 203 -13.35 2.15 -7.47
C GLU A 203 -13.50 3.68 -7.65
N TYR A 204 -12.47 4.44 -7.26
CA TYR A 204 -12.41 5.89 -7.32
C TYR A 204 -11.42 6.42 -8.38
N GLY A 205 -10.96 5.56 -9.30
CA GLY A 205 -10.16 5.95 -10.46
C GLY A 205 -8.65 5.71 -10.34
N ALA A 206 -8.17 5.07 -9.29
CA ALA A 206 -6.79 4.58 -9.27
C ALA A 206 -6.58 3.50 -10.33
N ASP A 207 -5.46 3.55 -11.03
CA ASP A 207 -5.10 2.58 -12.06
C ASP A 207 -4.22 1.48 -11.51
N ILE A 208 -3.34 1.83 -10.58
CA ILE A 208 -2.42 0.91 -9.92
C ILE A 208 -2.47 1.18 -8.42
N VAL A 209 -2.57 0.11 -7.64
CA VAL A 209 -2.51 0.18 -6.17
C VAL A 209 -1.30 -0.58 -5.68
N VAL A 210 -0.56 0.01 -4.75
CA VAL A 210 0.56 -0.65 -4.08
C VAL A 210 0.31 -0.79 -2.59
N HIS A 211 0.90 -1.82 -2.00
CA HIS A 211 0.89 -2.03 -0.55
C HIS A 211 2.23 -2.48 -0.03
N SER A 212 2.59 -2.01 1.14
CA SER A 212 3.47 -2.76 2.03
C SER A 212 2.65 -3.83 2.74
N ALA A 213 2.73 -5.08 2.27
CA ALA A 213 2.05 -6.21 2.91
C ALA A 213 2.57 -6.47 4.34
N THR A 214 3.75 -5.96 4.66
CA THR A 214 4.37 -5.92 6.00
C THR A 214 3.44 -5.36 7.07
N LYS A 215 2.57 -4.39 6.68
CA LYS A 215 1.71 -3.62 7.59
C LYS A 215 0.40 -4.37 7.89
N PHE A 216 -0.76 -3.76 7.73
CA PHE A 216 -2.05 -4.39 8.06
C PHE A 216 -2.31 -5.73 7.39
N ILE A 217 -1.81 -5.97 6.17
CA ILE A 217 -2.02 -7.25 5.47
C ILE A 217 -1.42 -8.40 6.30
N GLY A 218 -0.15 -8.30 6.69
CA GLY A 218 0.47 -9.25 7.62
C GLY A 218 -0.05 -9.07 9.05
N GLY A 219 -0.01 -7.84 9.55
CA GLY A 219 -0.59 -7.38 10.80
C GLY A 219 0.12 -7.81 12.09
N HIS A 220 1.19 -8.60 12.01
CA HIS A 220 1.84 -9.22 13.18
C HIS A 220 3.34 -8.91 13.31
N GLY A 221 3.89 -8.05 12.45
CA GLY A 221 5.30 -7.69 12.47
C GLY A 221 6.27 -8.85 12.15
N THR A 222 5.78 -9.95 11.56
CA THR A 222 6.56 -11.18 11.36
C THR A 222 7.23 -11.29 10.00
N SER A 223 6.73 -10.58 8.99
CA SER A 223 7.17 -10.76 7.61
C SER A 223 7.22 -9.44 6.84
N ILE A 224 8.20 -9.32 5.97
CA ILE A 224 8.34 -8.21 5.02
C ILE A 224 7.85 -8.67 3.66
N GLY A 225 7.02 -7.84 3.00
CA GLY A 225 6.53 -8.08 1.66
C GLY A 225 5.83 -6.85 1.10
N GLY A 226 5.60 -6.88 -0.20
CA GLY A 226 4.84 -5.87 -0.93
C GLY A 226 3.96 -6.50 -1.97
N VAL A 227 3.03 -5.73 -2.50
CA VAL A 227 2.18 -6.16 -3.60
C VAL A 227 1.82 -4.98 -4.49
N ILE A 228 1.76 -5.24 -5.79
CA ILE A 228 1.30 -4.33 -6.83
C ILE A 228 -0.01 -4.90 -7.37
N VAL A 229 -1.08 -4.10 -7.38
CA VAL A 229 -2.38 -4.48 -7.92
C VAL A 229 -2.66 -3.65 -9.16
N ASP A 230 -2.97 -4.34 -10.26
CA ASP A 230 -3.32 -3.73 -11.54
C ASP A 230 -4.84 -3.57 -11.65
N GLY A 231 -5.32 -2.34 -11.84
CA GLY A 231 -6.74 -2.06 -12.04
C GLY A 231 -7.27 -2.51 -13.40
N GLY A 232 -6.39 -2.70 -14.38
CA GLY A 232 -6.70 -3.21 -15.72
C GLY A 232 -7.54 -2.28 -16.59
N LYS A 233 -7.75 -1.03 -16.19
CA LYS A 233 -8.65 -0.08 -16.87
C LYS A 233 -7.94 1.02 -17.63
N PHE A 234 -6.66 1.26 -17.35
CA PHE A 234 -5.91 2.32 -18.01
C PHE A 234 -5.62 1.96 -19.48
N ASP A 235 -5.95 2.86 -20.38
CA ASP A 235 -5.74 2.66 -21.82
C ASP A 235 -4.31 3.08 -22.21
N TRP A 236 -3.40 2.11 -22.14
CA TRP A 236 -1.98 2.29 -22.46
C TRP A 236 -1.75 2.71 -23.92
N GLU A 237 -2.57 2.19 -24.85
CA GLU A 237 -2.45 2.51 -26.29
C GLU A 237 -2.92 3.94 -26.57
N ALA A 238 -4.09 4.34 -26.05
CA ALA A 238 -4.62 5.69 -26.23
C ALA A 238 -3.81 6.77 -25.52
N SER A 239 -3.09 6.40 -24.45
CA SER A 239 -2.15 7.28 -23.76
C SER A 239 -1.01 7.73 -24.69
N GLY A 240 -0.42 6.79 -25.43
CA GLY A 240 0.73 7.04 -26.30
C GLY A 240 2.04 7.38 -25.58
N LYS A 241 2.09 7.26 -24.24
CA LYS A 241 3.26 7.62 -23.42
C LYS A 241 4.09 6.41 -22.97
N PHE A 242 3.64 5.17 -23.22
CA PHE A 242 4.19 3.94 -22.63
C PHE A 242 4.65 2.94 -23.69
N ASP A 243 5.63 3.34 -24.49
CA ASP A 243 6.21 2.51 -25.57
C ASP A 243 6.69 1.15 -25.07
N SER A 244 7.21 1.07 -23.86
CA SER A 244 7.69 -0.17 -23.24
C SER A 244 6.60 -1.22 -22.98
N LEU A 245 5.32 -0.81 -22.95
CA LEU A 245 4.15 -1.69 -22.83
C LEU A 245 3.49 -1.96 -24.20
N THR A 246 3.44 -0.93 -25.06
CA THR A 246 2.63 -0.95 -26.29
C THR A 246 3.41 -1.38 -27.53
N LYS A 247 4.74 -1.16 -27.57
CA LYS A 247 5.60 -1.55 -28.69
C LYS A 247 6.24 -2.92 -28.49
N PRO A 248 6.74 -3.54 -29.58
CA PRO A 248 7.49 -4.80 -29.51
C PRO A 248 8.68 -4.72 -28.55
N ASN A 249 8.74 -5.61 -27.58
CA ASN A 249 9.80 -5.65 -26.58
C ASN A 249 10.92 -6.61 -27.02
N PRO A 250 12.16 -6.12 -27.23
CA PRO A 250 13.25 -6.96 -27.71
C PRO A 250 13.70 -8.01 -26.66
N SER A 251 13.54 -7.74 -25.38
CA SER A 251 13.87 -8.68 -24.30
C SER A 251 12.87 -9.84 -24.19
N TYR A 252 11.70 -9.73 -24.85
CA TYR A 252 10.66 -10.73 -24.78
C TYR A 252 10.11 -11.11 -26.17
N HIS A 253 11.01 -11.62 -27.02
CA HIS A 253 10.69 -12.13 -28.37
C HIS A 253 9.90 -11.15 -29.28
N GLY A 254 9.99 -9.84 -29.05
CA GLY A 254 9.30 -8.83 -29.83
C GLY A 254 7.79 -8.72 -29.57
N ILE A 255 7.26 -9.26 -28.47
CA ILE A 255 5.85 -9.08 -28.12
C ILE A 255 5.56 -7.64 -27.64
N SER A 256 4.36 -7.15 -27.90
CA SER A 256 3.76 -6.01 -27.20
C SER A 256 2.98 -6.56 -26.01
N PHE A 257 3.27 -6.08 -24.79
CA PHE A 257 2.59 -6.57 -23.57
C PHE A 257 1.09 -6.26 -23.60
N THR A 258 0.69 -5.08 -24.08
CA THR A 258 -0.73 -4.70 -24.19
C THR A 258 -1.50 -5.65 -25.11
N LYS A 259 -0.90 -6.00 -26.28
CA LYS A 259 -1.52 -6.92 -27.23
C LYS A 259 -1.52 -8.38 -26.78
N ALA A 260 -0.47 -8.80 -26.10
CA ALA A 260 -0.32 -10.20 -25.66
C ALA A 260 -1.10 -10.50 -24.37
N CYS A 261 -1.19 -9.52 -23.44
CA CYS A 261 -1.69 -9.73 -22.08
C CYS A 261 -2.98 -8.94 -21.78
N GLY A 262 -3.40 -8.03 -22.68
CA GLY A 262 -4.62 -7.23 -22.47
C GLY A 262 -4.63 -6.46 -21.14
N PRO A 263 -5.68 -6.58 -20.33
CA PRO A 263 -5.83 -5.78 -19.11
C PRO A 263 -4.79 -6.06 -18.03
N VAL A 264 -4.06 -7.18 -18.07
CA VAL A 264 -3.01 -7.53 -17.11
C VAL A 264 -1.60 -7.20 -17.62
N ALA A 265 -1.49 -6.39 -18.66
CA ALA A 265 -0.23 -6.06 -19.32
C ALA A 265 0.79 -5.41 -18.37
N PHE A 266 0.33 -4.51 -17.51
CA PHE A 266 1.20 -3.78 -16.59
C PHE A 266 1.91 -4.72 -15.62
N VAL A 267 1.14 -5.49 -14.86
CA VAL A 267 1.69 -6.38 -13.84
C VAL A 267 2.46 -7.55 -14.46
N THR A 268 2.04 -8.02 -15.65
CA THR A 268 2.77 -9.07 -16.38
C THR A 268 4.15 -8.59 -16.82
N LYS A 269 4.27 -7.34 -17.31
CA LYS A 269 5.57 -6.77 -17.66
C LYS A 269 6.47 -6.61 -16.44
N VAL A 270 5.94 -6.15 -15.29
CA VAL A 270 6.73 -6.11 -14.04
C VAL A 270 7.30 -7.48 -13.71
N ARG A 271 6.47 -8.53 -13.75
CA ARG A 271 6.88 -9.91 -13.48
C ARG A 271 7.95 -10.40 -14.48
N ALA A 272 7.68 -10.21 -15.77
CA ALA A 272 8.50 -10.77 -16.85
C ALA A 272 9.85 -10.06 -17.03
N ILE A 273 9.95 -8.78 -16.66
CA ILE A 273 11.16 -7.96 -16.82
C ILE A 273 11.76 -7.64 -15.45
N LEU A 274 11.13 -6.77 -14.67
CA LEU A 274 11.76 -6.23 -13.45
C LEU A 274 11.97 -7.30 -12.38
N LEU A 275 10.95 -8.08 -12.05
CA LEU A 275 11.07 -9.14 -11.06
C LEU A 275 12.06 -10.22 -11.52
N ARG A 276 11.98 -10.63 -12.79
CA ARG A 276 12.89 -11.63 -13.36
C ARG A 276 14.35 -11.20 -13.29
N ASP A 277 14.63 -9.95 -13.67
CA ASP A 277 16.00 -9.46 -13.90
C ASP A 277 16.65 -8.89 -12.64
N THR A 278 15.86 -8.32 -11.70
CA THR A 278 16.39 -7.67 -10.49
C THR A 278 16.09 -8.45 -9.19
N GLY A 279 15.14 -9.39 -9.22
CA GLY A 279 15.05 -10.47 -8.24
C GLY A 279 14.40 -10.17 -6.90
N ALA A 280 13.62 -9.08 -6.75
CA ALA A 280 12.91 -8.78 -5.49
C ALA A 280 11.67 -9.68 -5.29
N THR A 281 11.85 -11.00 -5.31
CA THR A 281 10.78 -11.98 -5.17
C THR A 281 10.38 -12.15 -3.71
N LEU A 282 9.09 -12.42 -3.48
CA LEU A 282 8.57 -12.79 -2.17
C LEU A 282 8.95 -14.25 -1.85
N SER A 283 9.13 -14.56 -0.57
CA SER A 283 9.26 -15.95 -0.11
C SER A 283 7.88 -16.62 -0.04
N PRO A 284 7.73 -17.89 -0.50
CA PRO A 284 6.48 -18.63 -0.33
C PRO A 284 6.02 -18.74 1.13
N PHE A 285 6.95 -18.83 2.07
CA PHE A 285 6.63 -18.82 3.50
C PHE A 285 6.03 -17.47 3.94
N ASN A 286 6.58 -16.35 3.47
CA ASN A 286 5.99 -15.03 3.75
C ASN A 286 4.61 -14.88 3.08
N ALA A 287 4.44 -15.37 1.85
CA ALA A 287 3.13 -15.39 1.19
C ALA A 287 2.09 -16.16 2.00
N PHE A 288 2.46 -17.29 2.60
CA PHE A 288 1.59 -18.05 3.50
C PHE A 288 1.21 -17.23 4.74
N LEU A 289 2.16 -16.55 5.37
CA LEU A 289 1.86 -15.68 6.53
C LEU A 289 0.94 -14.51 6.15
N PHE A 290 1.13 -13.92 4.98
CA PHE A 290 0.23 -12.87 4.48
C PHE A 290 -1.17 -13.41 4.15
N LEU A 291 -1.30 -14.64 3.65
CA LEU A 291 -2.60 -15.29 3.48
C LEU A 291 -3.33 -15.43 4.81
N GLN A 292 -2.64 -15.89 5.87
CA GLN A 292 -3.22 -15.94 7.21
C GLN A 292 -3.63 -14.56 7.73
N GLY A 293 -2.79 -13.55 7.48
CA GLY A 293 -3.12 -12.15 7.80
C GLY A 293 -4.37 -11.67 7.06
N LEU A 294 -4.49 -11.94 5.76
CA LEU A 294 -5.67 -11.57 4.97
C LEU A 294 -6.96 -12.21 5.48
N GLU A 295 -6.91 -13.45 5.96
CA GLU A 295 -8.09 -14.17 6.44
C GLU A 295 -8.77 -13.51 7.66
N THR A 296 -8.04 -12.65 8.37
CA THR A 296 -8.55 -11.89 9.52
C THR A 296 -8.47 -10.38 9.33
N LEU A 297 -8.21 -9.90 8.11
CA LEU A 297 -7.97 -8.48 7.85
C LEU A 297 -9.14 -7.61 8.29
N SER A 298 -10.37 -7.95 7.90
CA SER A 298 -11.57 -7.18 8.27
C SER A 298 -11.73 -7.07 9.78
N LEU A 299 -11.61 -8.20 10.49
CA LEU A 299 -11.77 -8.25 11.96
C LEU A 299 -10.72 -7.38 12.67
N ARG A 300 -9.47 -7.41 12.20
CA ARG A 300 -8.41 -6.61 12.79
C ARG A 300 -8.59 -5.13 12.49
N VAL A 301 -8.89 -4.77 11.23
CA VAL A 301 -9.05 -3.38 10.83
C VAL A 301 -10.27 -2.74 11.51
N GLU A 302 -11.38 -3.46 11.69
CA GLU A 302 -12.51 -3.00 12.50
C GLU A 302 -12.09 -2.69 13.94
N ARG A 303 -11.33 -3.58 14.57
CA ARG A 303 -10.85 -3.37 15.95
C ARG A 303 -9.85 -2.22 16.02
N HIS A 304 -8.90 -2.12 15.11
CA HIS A 304 -7.96 -1.01 15.02
C HIS A 304 -8.69 0.33 14.90
N THR A 305 -9.67 0.41 13.98
CA THR A 305 -10.48 1.62 13.76
C THR A 305 -11.30 1.99 15.00
N TYR A 306 -11.97 1.01 15.61
CA TYR A 306 -12.75 1.24 16.84
C TYR A 306 -11.87 1.80 17.95
N ASN A 307 -10.74 1.16 18.22
CA ASN A 307 -9.82 1.59 19.26
C ASN A 307 -9.25 2.98 18.96
N ALA A 308 -8.83 3.22 17.70
CA ALA A 308 -8.27 4.50 17.28
C ALA A 308 -9.24 5.66 17.49
N LEU A 309 -10.50 5.50 17.10
CA LEU A 309 -11.52 6.54 17.28
C LEU A 309 -11.75 6.86 18.76
N LYS A 310 -11.68 5.85 19.66
CA LYS A 310 -11.76 6.05 21.11
C LYS A 310 -10.54 6.78 21.68
N VAL A 311 -9.35 6.44 21.19
CA VAL A 311 -8.12 7.15 21.58
C VAL A 311 -8.12 8.59 21.05
N VAL A 312 -8.57 8.82 19.82
CA VAL A 312 -8.73 10.18 19.25
C VAL A 312 -9.71 11.00 20.10
N GLU A 313 -10.86 10.44 20.49
CA GLU A 313 -11.83 11.10 21.38
C GLU A 313 -11.21 11.46 22.73
N TYR A 314 -10.46 10.53 23.33
CA TYR A 314 -9.76 10.75 24.61
C TYR A 314 -8.71 11.85 24.49
N LEU A 315 -7.82 11.78 23.50
CA LEU A 315 -6.74 12.74 23.32
C LEU A 315 -7.26 14.14 22.97
N ASN A 316 -8.29 14.24 22.12
CA ASN A 316 -8.86 15.53 21.70
C ASN A 316 -9.50 16.29 22.86
N ASN A 317 -9.89 15.59 23.94
CA ASN A 317 -10.45 16.19 25.15
C ASN A 317 -9.42 16.29 26.30
N HIS A 318 -8.19 15.81 26.11
CA HIS A 318 -7.21 15.75 27.19
C HIS A 318 -6.53 17.11 27.42
N PRO A 319 -6.42 17.62 28.69
CA PRO A 319 -5.91 18.95 28.97
C PRO A 319 -4.44 19.19 28.59
N GLN A 320 -3.62 18.14 28.51
CA GLN A 320 -2.22 18.19 28.13
C GLN A 320 -1.99 17.99 26.61
N VAL A 321 -3.03 17.79 25.81
CA VAL A 321 -2.95 17.68 24.35
C VAL A 321 -3.21 19.06 23.72
N GLU A 322 -2.37 19.45 22.77
CA GLU A 322 -2.49 20.69 22.01
C GLU A 322 -3.37 20.48 20.78
N SER A 323 -3.10 19.42 20.01
CA SER A 323 -3.83 19.06 18.80
C SER A 323 -3.79 17.56 18.52
N VAL A 324 -4.77 17.09 17.76
CA VAL A 324 -4.81 15.71 17.24
C VAL A 324 -5.00 15.78 15.72
N SER A 325 -4.06 15.22 14.98
CA SER A 325 -4.12 15.15 13.51
C SER A 325 -4.81 13.86 13.08
N HIS A 326 -6.14 13.89 13.07
CA HIS A 326 -6.97 12.79 12.62
C HIS A 326 -8.22 13.32 11.88
N PRO A 327 -8.60 12.75 10.71
CA PRO A 327 -9.67 13.31 9.90
C PRO A 327 -11.04 13.35 10.58
N SER A 328 -11.31 12.47 11.56
CA SER A 328 -12.58 12.46 12.31
C SER A 328 -12.78 13.67 13.21
N VAL A 329 -11.71 14.35 13.61
CA VAL A 329 -11.72 15.57 14.46
C VAL A 329 -11.16 16.79 13.72
N SER A 330 -10.91 16.68 12.42
CA SER A 330 -10.44 17.79 11.58
C SER A 330 -11.44 18.94 11.62
N THR A 331 -10.94 20.16 11.72
CA THR A 331 -11.73 21.41 11.60
C THR A 331 -11.90 21.86 10.15
N ASP A 332 -11.16 21.26 9.21
CA ASP A 332 -11.29 21.52 7.78
C ASP A 332 -12.55 20.83 7.22
N PRO A 333 -13.53 21.61 6.69
CA PRO A 333 -14.76 21.04 6.11
C PRO A 333 -14.51 20.09 4.95
N LYS A 334 -13.44 20.32 4.15
CA LYS A 334 -13.08 19.43 3.02
C LYS A 334 -12.58 18.09 3.53
N GLN A 335 -11.72 18.06 4.53
CA GLN A 335 -11.25 16.83 5.16
C GLN A 335 -12.41 16.05 5.79
N GLN A 336 -13.34 16.72 6.45
CA GLN A 336 -14.55 16.08 7.00
C GLN A 336 -15.42 15.46 5.91
N GLU A 337 -15.62 16.16 4.79
CA GLU A 337 -16.39 15.66 3.64
C GLU A 337 -15.73 14.41 3.05
N LEU A 338 -14.42 14.47 2.77
CA LEU A 338 -13.65 13.36 2.21
C LEU A 338 -13.64 12.16 3.14
N TYR A 339 -13.46 12.39 4.44
CA TYR A 339 -13.50 11.31 5.43
C TYR A 339 -14.86 10.60 5.47
N LYS A 340 -15.96 11.34 5.48
CA LYS A 340 -17.32 10.75 5.41
C LYS A 340 -17.56 10.00 4.12
N LYS A 341 -17.01 10.50 3.00
CA LYS A 341 -17.16 9.89 1.68
C LYS A 341 -16.40 8.59 1.55
N TYR A 342 -15.11 8.59 1.90
CA TYR A 342 -14.20 7.47 1.66
C TYR A 342 -14.12 6.47 2.83
N PHE A 343 -14.41 6.93 4.04
CA PHE A 343 -14.29 6.13 5.27
C PHE A 343 -15.59 6.14 6.09
N PRO A 344 -16.73 5.68 5.53
CA PRO A 344 -18.01 5.71 6.23
C PRO A 344 -18.03 4.86 7.51
N ASN A 345 -17.15 3.86 7.60
CA ASN A 345 -16.99 2.98 8.76
C ASN A 345 -15.82 3.39 9.67
N GLY A 346 -15.27 4.59 9.45
CA GLY A 346 -14.07 5.06 10.12
C GLY A 346 -12.79 4.57 9.46
N GLY A 347 -11.66 5.06 9.95
CA GLY A 347 -10.32 4.74 9.45
C GLY A 347 -9.28 5.59 10.18
N GLY A 348 -8.00 5.45 9.81
CA GLY A 348 -6.92 6.26 10.37
C GLY A 348 -6.46 5.80 11.75
N SER A 349 -6.15 4.50 11.91
CA SER A 349 -5.61 3.99 13.19
C SER A 349 -4.14 4.33 13.41
N ILE A 350 -3.52 5.02 12.45
CA ILE A 350 -2.17 5.59 12.56
C ILE A 350 -2.33 7.09 12.42
N PHE A 351 -1.99 7.85 13.44
CA PHE A 351 -2.18 9.30 13.45
C PHE A 351 -1.19 9.96 14.40
N THR A 352 -1.15 11.28 14.42
CA THR A 352 -0.29 12.07 15.32
C THR A 352 -1.10 12.93 16.27
N PHE A 353 -0.47 13.28 17.38
CA PHE A 353 -0.95 14.34 18.26
C PHE A 353 0.23 15.13 18.79
N ASP A 354 0.00 16.38 19.15
CA ASP A 354 0.98 17.26 19.77
C ASP A 354 0.69 17.36 21.27
N ILE A 355 1.66 16.99 22.12
CA ILE A 355 1.56 17.19 23.56
C ILE A 355 1.91 18.64 23.91
N LYS A 356 1.21 19.26 24.86
CA LYS A 356 1.55 20.60 25.35
C LYS A 356 2.91 20.58 26.06
N GLY A 357 3.87 21.28 25.52
CA GLY A 357 5.24 21.34 26.01
C GLY A 357 6.26 21.29 24.88
N ASP A 358 7.46 20.86 25.21
CA ASP A 358 8.58 20.76 24.28
C ASP A 358 8.88 19.33 23.84
N ALA A 359 9.92 19.18 23.04
CA ALA A 359 10.40 17.88 22.57
C ALA A 359 10.79 16.92 23.71
N GLN A 360 11.28 17.45 24.84
CA GLN A 360 11.68 16.62 25.97
C GLN A 360 10.45 16.01 26.63
N LYS A 361 9.39 16.81 26.84
CA LYS A 361 8.13 16.32 27.40
C LYS A 361 7.49 15.24 26.50
N ALA A 362 7.56 15.37 25.17
CA ALA A 362 7.09 14.35 24.26
C ALA A 362 7.87 13.03 24.41
N LYS A 363 9.18 13.09 24.57
CA LYS A 363 10.03 11.91 24.81
C LYS A 363 9.74 11.29 26.18
N ASP A 364 9.66 12.13 27.24
CA ASP A 364 9.35 11.64 28.57
C ASP A 364 7.99 10.96 28.62
N PHE A 365 6.98 11.47 27.88
CA PHE A 365 5.68 10.81 27.74
C PHE A 365 5.83 9.43 27.09
N ILE A 366 6.56 9.34 25.97
CA ILE A 366 6.79 8.08 25.25
C ILE A 366 7.53 7.07 26.15
N ASP A 367 8.54 7.51 26.88
CA ASP A 367 9.37 6.66 27.74
C ASP A 367 8.61 6.14 28.98
N ASN A 368 7.48 6.76 29.33
CA ASN A 368 6.59 6.31 30.41
C ASN A 368 5.43 5.42 29.94
N LEU A 369 5.30 5.12 28.64
CA LEU A 369 4.33 4.14 28.14
C LEU A 369 4.84 2.71 28.41
N GLU A 370 4.00 1.83 28.93
CA GLU A 370 4.34 0.43 29.21
C GLU A 370 3.72 -0.54 28.19
N LEU A 371 2.52 -0.24 27.70
CA LEU A 371 1.81 -1.07 26.71
C LEU A 371 2.29 -0.81 25.29
N PHE A 372 2.50 0.45 24.94
CA PHE A 372 2.96 0.84 23.60
C PHE A 372 4.43 0.48 23.40
N SER A 373 4.75 -0.18 22.28
CA SER A 373 6.13 -0.44 21.93
C SER A 373 6.74 0.71 21.14
N LEU A 374 7.87 1.25 21.61
CA LEU A 374 8.65 2.28 20.90
C LEU A 374 9.49 1.62 19.81
N LEU A 375 9.07 1.77 18.55
CA LEU A 375 9.77 1.18 17.40
C LEU A 375 9.34 1.80 16.06
N ALA A 376 10.17 1.63 15.04
CA ALA A 376 9.94 2.14 13.69
C ALA A 376 9.04 1.20 12.86
N ASN A 377 7.81 0.97 13.30
CA ASN A 377 6.79 0.24 12.54
C ASN A 377 5.41 0.90 12.76
N VAL A 378 4.40 0.39 12.06
CA VAL A 378 2.98 0.76 12.18
C VAL A 378 2.11 -0.45 11.80
N ALA A 379 0.82 -0.39 12.15
CA ALA A 379 -0.17 -1.38 11.70
C ALA A 379 0.07 -2.80 12.22
N ASP A 380 0.72 -2.93 13.37
CA ASP A 380 0.78 -4.18 14.13
C ASP A 380 -0.49 -4.34 14.97
N VAL A 381 -0.87 -5.57 15.29
CA VAL A 381 -1.96 -5.87 16.25
C VAL A 381 -1.68 -5.31 17.65
N LYS A 382 -0.41 -5.00 17.95
CA LYS A 382 0.01 -4.32 19.16
C LYS A 382 0.12 -2.82 18.93
N SER A 383 -0.21 -2.02 19.93
CA SER A 383 -0.07 -0.58 19.89
C SER A 383 1.41 -0.16 19.86
N LEU A 384 1.73 0.78 18.98
CA LEU A 384 3.09 1.26 18.74
C LEU A 384 3.15 2.78 18.85
N VAL A 385 4.30 3.29 19.26
CA VAL A 385 4.57 4.72 19.38
C VAL A 385 5.93 5.08 18.80
N ILE A 386 6.08 6.30 18.29
CA ILE A 386 7.36 6.85 17.89
C ILE A 386 7.34 8.38 17.97
N HIS A 387 8.52 8.98 18.16
CA HIS A 387 8.74 10.42 18.04
C HIS A 387 9.27 10.75 16.63
N PRO A 388 8.43 11.20 15.69
CA PRO A 388 8.80 11.32 14.28
C PRO A 388 10.03 12.19 14.04
N ALA A 389 10.09 13.38 14.68
CA ALA A 389 11.14 14.36 14.45
C ALA A 389 12.55 13.84 14.75
N THR A 390 12.72 12.94 15.71
CA THR A 390 14.05 12.38 16.08
C THR A 390 14.32 10.99 15.51
N THR A 391 13.39 10.41 14.73
CA THR A 391 13.50 9.05 14.22
C THR A 391 13.20 8.96 12.72
N THR A 392 11.94 8.76 12.36
CA THR A 392 11.53 8.53 10.95
C THR A 392 11.76 9.72 10.03
N HIS A 393 11.84 10.94 10.58
CA HIS A 393 12.06 12.20 9.88
C HIS A 393 13.31 12.95 10.37
N SER A 394 14.23 12.25 11.04
CA SER A 394 15.45 12.87 11.61
C SER A 394 16.41 13.47 10.57
N GLN A 395 16.20 13.18 9.29
CA GLN A 395 16.98 13.72 8.18
C GLN A 395 16.38 15.03 7.63
N CYS A 396 15.13 15.37 8.01
CA CYS A 396 14.45 16.58 7.60
C CYS A 396 14.95 17.80 8.41
N THR A 397 15.01 18.94 7.76
CA THR A 397 15.19 20.23 8.43
C THR A 397 13.93 20.61 9.22
N GLU A 398 14.04 21.58 10.13
CA GLU A 398 12.87 22.06 10.90
C GLU A 398 11.76 22.60 9.99
N GLU A 399 12.12 23.29 8.90
CA GLU A 399 11.18 23.81 7.91
C GLU A 399 10.45 22.68 7.18
N GLU A 400 11.17 21.63 6.76
CA GLU A 400 10.59 20.44 6.11
C GLU A 400 9.70 19.64 7.06
N LEU A 401 10.03 19.56 8.34
CA LEU A 401 9.18 18.95 9.36
C LEU A 401 7.85 19.71 9.51
N LEU A 402 7.92 21.04 9.60
CA LEU A 402 6.73 21.88 9.72
C LEU A 402 5.85 21.84 8.46
N ASP A 403 6.44 21.78 7.27
CA ASP A 403 5.72 21.60 6.00
C ASP A 403 4.95 20.25 5.93
N GLN A 404 5.46 19.26 6.63
CA GLN A 404 4.81 17.95 6.80
C GLN A 404 3.88 17.88 8.04
N GLY A 405 3.66 18.99 8.74
CA GLY A 405 2.84 19.06 9.94
C GLY A 405 3.44 18.36 11.17
N ILE A 406 4.76 18.19 11.20
CA ILE A 406 5.49 17.57 12.32
C ILE A 406 6.18 18.66 13.13
N ARG A 407 5.84 18.75 14.41
CA ARG A 407 6.50 19.66 15.36
C ARG A 407 7.46 18.88 16.26
N SER A 408 8.26 19.58 17.06
CA SER A 408 9.18 18.96 17.99
C SER A 408 8.50 18.18 19.14
N ASN A 409 7.24 18.49 19.42
CA ASN A 409 6.39 17.85 20.42
C ASN A 409 5.35 16.87 19.82
N THR A 410 5.48 16.54 18.54
CA THR A 410 4.59 15.62 17.85
C THR A 410 4.91 14.15 18.20
N ILE A 411 3.89 13.38 18.53
CA ILE A 411 3.96 11.95 18.81
C ILE A 411 3.09 11.21 17.80
N ARG A 412 3.61 10.15 17.16
CA ARG A 412 2.83 9.28 16.28
C ARG A 412 2.45 8.01 17.01
N LEU A 413 1.16 7.70 16.96
CA LEU A 413 0.59 6.45 17.45
C LEU A 413 0.17 5.55 16.29
N SER A 414 0.31 4.23 16.48
CA SER A 414 -0.32 3.19 15.68
C SER A 414 -1.12 2.33 16.66
N ILE A 415 -2.43 2.47 16.64
CA ILE A 415 -3.31 1.86 17.63
C ILE A 415 -3.56 0.40 17.28
N GLY A 416 -3.34 -0.49 18.22
CA GLY A 416 -3.48 -1.93 18.09
C GLY A 416 -4.89 -2.46 18.38
N CYS A 417 -4.95 -3.78 18.60
CA CYS A 417 -6.20 -4.52 18.84
C CYS A 417 -6.43 -4.88 20.31
N GLU A 418 -5.64 -4.34 21.23
CA GLU A 418 -5.76 -4.58 22.67
C GLU A 418 -7.12 -4.11 23.19
N ASN A 419 -7.41 -4.41 24.47
CA ASN A 419 -8.58 -3.84 25.14
C ASN A 419 -8.44 -2.32 25.18
N ILE A 420 -9.50 -1.60 24.80
CA ILE A 420 -9.47 -0.13 24.71
C ILE A 420 -9.23 0.54 26.06
N ASP A 421 -9.76 -0.04 27.14
CA ASP A 421 -9.60 0.52 28.48
C ASP A 421 -8.13 0.46 28.93
N ASP A 422 -7.41 -0.62 28.58
CA ASP A 422 -5.99 -0.78 28.86
C ASP A 422 -5.14 0.23 28.07
N ILE A 423 -5.49 0.45 26.78
CA ILE A 423 -4.83 1.48 25.95
C ILE A 423 -4.99 2.88 26.55
N ILE A 424 -6.23 3.24 26.95
CA ILE A 424 -6.53 4.54 27.54
C ILE A 424 -5.82 4.69 28.89
N GLN A 425 -5.79 3.63 29.71
CA GLN A 425 -5.12 3.64 31.00
C GLN A 425 -3.62 3.89 30.84
N ASP A 426 -2.95 3.21 29.91
CA ASP A 426 -1.50 3.40 29.65
C ASP A 426 -1.19 4.85 29.23
N LEU A 427 -2.01 5.44 28.35
CA LEU A 427 -1.89 6.83 27.95
C LEU A 427 -2.10 7.79 29.16
N ASP A 428 -3.12 7.54 29.99
CA ASP A 428 -3.43 8.37 31.17
C ASP A 428 -2.31 8.33 32.22
N GLU A 429 -1.71 7.16 32.43
CA GLU A 429 -0.58 6.99 33.36
C GLU A 429 0.67 7.70 32.84
N ALA A 430 0.96 7.63 31.54
CA ALA A 430 2.05 8.37 30.92
C ALA A 430 1.85 9.90 31.01
N PHE A 431 0.62 10.40 30.80
CA PHE A 431 0.30 11.82 31.01
C PHE A 431 0.49 12.27 32.47
N LYS A 432 0.13 11.44 33.44
CA LYS A 432 0.36 11.73 34.85
C LYS A 432 1.84 11.82 35.22
N ALA A 433 2.67 10.98 34.61
CA ALA A 433 4.12 10.98 34.85
C ALA A 433 4.82 12.25 34.35
N VAL A 434 4.23 12.96 33.38
CA VAL A 434 4.79 14.19 32.79
C VAL A 434 3.96 15.46 33.08
N ALA A 435 3.06 15.39 34.08
CA ALA A 435 2.14 16.48 34.42
C ALA A 435 2.87 17.68 35.09
#